data_25c8c269be231c3b2cb81b2b1b6f114a
#
_entry.id   25c8c269be231c3b2cb81b2b1b6f114a
#
_cell.length_a   1.000
_cell.length_b   1.000
_cell.length_c   1.000
_cell.angle_alpha   90.00
_cell.angle_beta   90.00
_cell.angle_gamma   90.00
#
_symmetry.space_group_name_H-M   'P 1'
#
loop_
_entity.id
_entity.type
_entity.pdbx_description
1 polymer ?
#
loop_
_entity_poly.entity_id
_entity_poly.type
_entity_poly.pdbx_seq_one_letter_code
_entity_poly.pdbx_strand_id
1 'polypeptide(L)'
;MSTTYRTEATMRGPLVDIETGEIITPKRSTCQGWTYGVARRNEQTLQCIDFDAIGGCTYAITLTIPSDAMHTVTPKQFHRWLDNWLKTAHRRGMQHYYWILEFTAAGTPHLHITVWMADQCDEEVQRLLLAWLRILERSEVYG
;
A
#
# COMPACT_ATOMS: atom_id res chain seq x y z
N MET A 1 -28.00 4.25 8.40
CA MET A 1 -27.37 5.05 9.47
C MET A 1 -25.90 5.21 9.12
N SER A 2 -25.50 6.39 8.66
CA SER A 2 -24.10 6.67 8.31
C SER A 2 -23.35 6.96 9.60
N THR A 3 -22.57 6.01 10.09
CA THR A 3 -21.69 6.24 11.23
C THR A 3 -20.42 6.84 10.70
N THR A 4 -20.36 8.15 10.68
CA THR A 4 -19.14 8.89 10.37
C THR A 4 -18.19 8.70 11.55
N TYR A 5 -17.24 7.78 11.44
CA TYR A 5 -16.10 7.74 12.35
C TYR A 5 -15.18 8.93 12.02
N ARG A 6 -15.54 10.10 12.50
CA ARG A 6 -14.57 11.17 12.72
C ARG A 6 -13.70 10.68 13.86
N THR A 7 -12.50 10.25 13.56
CA THR A 7 -11.49 10.04 14.58
C THR A 7 -11.29 11.37 15.30
N GLU A 8 -11.44 11.38 16.61
CA GLU A 8 -11.20 12.55 17.47
C GLU A 8 -9.81 13.20 17.25
N ALA A 9 -8.89 12.46 16.62
CA ALA A 9 -7.57 12.93 16.25
C ALA A 9 -7.55 14.15 15.32
N THR A 10 -8.62 14.43 14.56
CA THR A 10 -8.72 15.59 13.67
C THR A 10 -9.18 16.87 14.38
N MET A 11 -9.59 16.78 15.64
CA MET A 11 -10.12 17.90 16.44
C MET A 11 -9.15 18.37 17.53
N ARG A 12 -8.04 17.67 17.74
CA ARG A 12 -7.02 18.12 18.70
C ARG A 12 -6.08 19.07 17.99
N GLY A 13 -6.08 20.33 18.43
CA GLY A 13 -5.04 21.27 18.07
C GLY A 13 -3.65 20.72 18.41
N PRO A 14 -2.57 21.39 17.98
CA PRO A 14 -1.23 20.94 18.28
C PRO A 14 -1.06 20.77 19.80
N LEU A 15 -0.43 19.65 20.21
CA LEU A 15 -0.04 19.47 21.60
C LEU A 15 0.96 20.56 21.95
N VAL A 16 0.67 21.34 22.98
CA VAL A 16 1.54 22.41 23.46
C VAL A 16 2.03 22.04 24.85
N ASP A 17 3.31 22.18 25.08
CA ASP A 17 3.88 22.07 26.41
C ASP A 17 3.34 23.22 27.26
N ILE A 18 2.75 22.88 28.40
CA ILE A 18 2.06 23.87 29.25
C ILE A 18 3.06 24.79 29.94
N GLU A 19 4.29 24.31 30.18
CA GLU A 19 5.32 25.10 30.87
C GLU A 19 6.12 26.00 29.93
N THR A 20 6.42 25.51 28.71
CA THR A 20 7.28 26.23 27.76
C THR A 20 6.50 26.92 26.64
N GLY A 21 5.23 26.56 26.42
CA GLY A 21 4.42 27.02 25.29
C GLY A 21 4.86 26.50 23.93
N GLU A 22 5.81 25.55 23.89
CA GLU A 22 6.31 24.98 22.65
C GLU A 22 5.36 23.92 22.08
N ILE A 23 5.28 23.86 20.76
CA ILE A 23 4.50 22.84 20.07
C ILE A 23 5.24 21.50 20.17
N ILE A 24 4.66 20.55 20.92
CA ILE A 24 5.16 19.19 21.00
C ILE A 24 4.79 18.47 19.71
N THR A 25 5.76 18.26 18.84
CA THR A 25 5.59 17.35 17.71
C THR A 25 5.77 15.90 18.21
N PRO A 26 4.72 15.08 18.29
CA PRO A 26 4.86 13.72 18.74
C PRO A 26 5.81 12.99 17.80
N LYS A 27 6.94 12.51 18.30
CA LYS A 27 7.84 11.63 17.54
C LYS A 27 7.03 10.38 17.17
N ARG A 28 6.98 10.06 15.88
CA ARG A 28 6.39 8.77 15.46
C ARG A 28 7.11 7.67 16.21
N SER A 29 6.34 6.84 16.92
CA SER A 29 6.87 5.63 17.55
C SER A 29 7.49 4.74 16.47
N THR A 30 8.54 4.01 16.84
CA THR A 30 9.14 3.00 15.97
C THR A 30 8.05 2.02 15.52
N CYS A 31 7.96 1.78 14.21
CA CYS A 31 7.01 0.81 13.68
C CYS A 31 7.36 -0.58 14.24
N GLN A 32 6.45 -1.15 15.02
CA GLN A 32 6.60 -2.49 15.61
C GLN A 32 6.13 -3.61 14.67
N GLY A 33 5.88 -3.29 13.40
CA GLY A 33 5.39 -4.24 12.41
C GLY A 33 3.91 -4.57 12.62
N TRP A 34 3.54 -5.81 12.31
CA TRP A 34 2.16 -6.30 12.34
C TRP A 34 1.77 -6.74 13.75
N THR A 35 1.28 -5.82 14.57
CA THR A 35 0.78 -6.10 15.91
C THR A 35 -0.71 -6.46 15.89
N TYR A 36 -1.22 -7.07 16.97
CA TYR A 36 -2.65 -7.36 17.11
C TYR A 36 -3.52 -6.10 16.94
N GLY A 37 -3.11 -4.97 17.49
CA GLY A 37 -3.83 -3.70 17.33
C GLY A 37 -3.86 -3.20 15.88
N VAL A 38 -2.79 -3.41 15.12
CA VAL A 38 -2.73 -3.11 13.68
C VAL A 38 -3.64 -4.06 12.90
N ALA A 39 -3.57 -5.36 13.16
CA ALA A 39 -4.40 -6.36 12.52
C ALA A 39 -5.89 -6.08 12.72
N ARG A 40 -6.30 -5.79 13.97
CA ARG A 40 -7.69 -5.46 14.29
C ARG A 40 -8.19 -4.19 13.58
N ARG A 41 -7.38 -3.13 13.54
CA ARG A 41 -7.76 -1.91 12.82
C ARG A 41 -7.90 -2.16 11.32
N ASN A 42 -7.01 -2.98 10.76
CA ASN A 42 -7.08 -3.36 9.36
C ASN A 42 -8.34 -4.16 9.04
N GLU A 43 -8.67 -5.14 9.88
CA GLU A 43 -9.91 -5.91 9.77
C GLU A 43 -11.15 -4.98 9.83
N GLN A 44 -11.21 -4.08 10.80
CA GLN A 44 -12.28 -3.10 10.90
C GLN A 44 -12.39 -2.21 9.65
N THR A 45 -11.26 -1.78 9.10
CA THR A 45 -11.24 -1.00 7.86
C THR A 45 -11.81 -1.81 6.69
N LEU A 46 -11.43 -3.07 6.55
CA LEU A 46 -11.95 -3.95 5.50
C LEU A 46 -13.45 -4.20 5.64
N GLN A 47 -13.95 -4.38 6.86
CA GLN A 47 -15.37 -4.55 7.13
C GLN A 47 -16.22 -3.29 6.82
N CYS A 48 -15.59 -2.11 6.79
CA CYS A 48 -16.26 -0.87 6.43
C CYS A 48 -16.30 -0.60 4.92
N ILE A 49 -15.64 -1.43 4.11
CA ILE A 49 -15.65 -1.29 2.65
C ILE A 49 -16.97 -1.85 2.11
N ASP A 50 -17.73 -1.01 1.44
CA ASP A 50 -18.87 -1.45 0.68
C ASP A 50 -18.41 -1.93 -0.70
N PHE A 51 -18.16 -3.23 -0.80
CA PHE A 51 -17.68 -3.84 -2.04
C PHE A 51 -18.70 -3.78 -3.17
N ASP A 52 -19.99 -3.72 -2.86
CA ASP A 52 -21.04 -3.61 -3.87
C ASP A 52 -21.11 -2.20 -4.46
N ALA A 53 -20.72 -1.20 -3.68
CA ALA A 53 -20.62 0.19 -4.15
C ALA A 53 -19.35 0.46 -4.98
N ILE A 54 -18.33 -0.39 -4.88
CA ILE A 54 -17.12 -0.30 -5.71
C ILE A 54 -17.47 -0.92 -7.07
N GLY A 55 -17.73 -0.09 -8.06
CA GLY A 55 -17.97 -0.56 -9.43
C GLY A 55 -16.72 -1.15 -10.09
N GLY A 56 -16.91 -1.67 -11.33
CA GLY A 56 -15.82 -2.18 -12.15
C GLY A 56 -15.48 -3.64 -11.91
N CYS A 57 -14.29 -4.05 -12.35
CA CYS A 57 -13.79 -5.42 -12.22
C CYS A 57 -12.64 -5.51 -11.24
N THR A 58 -12.64 -6.57 -10.43
CA THR A 58 -11.65 -6.81 -9.41
C THR A 58 -10.63 -7.83 -9.89
N TYR A 59 -9.34 -7.53 -9.67
CA TYR A 59 -8.23 -8.44 -9.97
C TYR A 59 -7.32 -8.58 -8.77
N ALA A 60 -6.84 -9.79 -8.54
CA ALA A 60 -5.77 -10.07 -7.57
C ALA A 60 -4.44 -10.19 -8.31
N ILE A 61 -3.47 -9.39 -7.91
CA ILE A 61 -2.14 -9.33 -8.53
C ILE A 61 -1.09 -9.60 -7.46
N THR A 62 -0.08 -10.42 -7.79
CA THR A 62 1.09 -10.58 -6.93
C THR A 62 2.31 -9.99 -7.63
N LEU A 63 2.95 -9.03 -6.97
CA LEU A 63 4.22 -8.44 -7.42
C LEU A 63 5.35 -8.98 -6.55
N THR A 64 6.32 -9.61 -7.19
CA THR A 64 7.46 -10.25 -6.52
C THR A 64 8.75 -9.57 -6.94
N ILE A 65 9.70 -9.46 -6.00
CA ILE A 65 11.08 -9.13 -6.31
C ILE A 65 11.85 -10.46 -6.39
N PRO A 66 12.71 -10.66 -7.40
CA PRO A 66 13.56 -11.84 -7.48
C PRO A 66 14.41 -12.01 -6.22
N SER A 67 14.59 -13.25 -5.76
CA SER A 67 15.29 -13.55 -4.52
C SER A 67 16.77 -13.19 -4.54
N ASP A 68 17.39 -13.28 -5.70
CA ASP A 68 18.80 -12.90 -5.95
C ASP A 68 19.04 -11.38 -5.87
N ALA A 69 18.01 -10.59 -6.19
CA ALA A 69 18.07 -9.14 -6.13
C ALA A 69 17.83 -8.56 -4.73
N MET A 70 17.31 -9.37 -3.80
CA MET A 70 16.88 -8.91 -2.49
C MET A 70 17.96 -8.23 -1.64
N HIS A 71 19.20 -8.68 -1.76
CA HIS A 71 20.31 -8.13 -0.99
C HIS A 71 20.70 -6.71 -1.39
N THR A 72 20.22 -6.25 -2.55
CA THR A 72 20.55 -4.92 -3.09
C THR A 72 19.39 -3.93 -2.97
N VAL A 73 18.17 -4.41 -2.67
CA VAL A 73 16.97 -3.57 -2.64
C VAL A 73 16.73 -3.00 -1.24
N THR A 74 16.81 -1.70 -1.14
CA THR A 74 16.43 -1.00 0.10
C THR A 74 14.93 -0.80 0.21
N PRO A 75 14.35 -0.68 1.42
CA PRO A 75 12.93 -0.34 1.60
C PRO A 75 12.52 0.93 0.85
N LYS A 76 13.40 1.93 0.78
CA LYS A 76 13.15 3.19 0.06
C LYS A 76 13.02 2.97 -1.45
N GLN A 77 13.86 2.10 -2.02
CA GLN A 77 13.76 1.74 -3.44
C GLN A 77 12.47 0.98 -3.73
N PHE A 78 12.12 0.00 -2.88
CA PHE A 78 10.88 -0.75 -3.02
C PHE A 78 9.65 0.17 -3.00
N HIS A 79 9.55 1.08 -2.03
CA HIS A 79 8.45 2.06 -1.98
C HIS A 79 8.39 2.95 -3.21
N ARG A 80 9.54 3.38 -3.74
CA ARG A 80 9.59 4.18 -4.97
C ARG A 80 9.10 3.39 -6.18
N TRP A 81 9.42 2.11 -6.29
CA TRP A 81 8.94 1.25 -7.38
C TRP A 81 7.44 1.02 -7.29
N LEU A 82 6.95 0.72 -6.09
CA LEU A 82 5.52 0.57 -5.85
C LEU A 82 4.75 1.85 -6.20
N ASP A 83 5.25 3.00 -5.78
CA ASP A 83 4.65 4.30 -6.07
C ASP A 83 4.57 4.58 -7.58
N ASN A 84 5.64 4.26 -8.32
CA ASN A 84 5.67 4.39 -9.78
C ASN A 84 4.69 3.41 -10.45
N TRP A 85 4.59 2.19 -9.93
CA TRP A 85 3.64 1.21 -10.44
C TRP A 85 2.20 1.64 -10.19
N LEU A 86 1.87 2.08 -8.97
CA LEU A 86 0.55 2.60 -8.62
C LEU A 86 0.14 3.78 -9.49
N LYS A 87 1.03 4.74 -9.75
CA LYS A 87 0.79 5.85 -10.68
C LYS A 87 0.50 5.37 -12.10
N THR A 88 1.17 4.31 -12.53
CA THR A 88 0.93 3.70 -13.84
C THR A 88 -0.42 2.99 -13.86
N ALA A 89 -0.77 2.28 -12.80
CA ALA A 89 -2.05 1.59 -12.67
C ALA A 89 -3.23 2.57 -12.69
N HIS A 90 -3.15 3.67 -11.96
CA HIS A 90 -4.17 4.73 -12.00
C HIS A 90 -4.37 5.30 -13.40
N ARG A 91 -3.30 5.57 -14.12
CA ARG A 91 -3.39 6.06 -15.52
C ARG A 91 -4.00 5.05 -16.48
N ARG A 92 -4.03 3.75 -16.10
CA ARG A 92 -4.61 2.64 -16.86
C ARG A 92 -5.99 2.22 -16.38
N GLY A 93 -6.65 3.04 -15.56
CA GLY A 93 -8.03 2.82 -15.15
C GLY A 93 -8.22 2.12 -13.80
N MET A 94 -7.15 1.94 -13.01
CA MET A 94 -7.31 1.50 -11.63
C MET A 94 -7.95 2.62 -10.81
N GLN A 95 -9.09 2.32 -10.20
CA GLN A 95 -9.85 3.27 -9.38
C GLN A 95 -9.50 3.13 -7.90
N HIS A 96 -9.44 1.89 -7.43
CA HIS A 96 -9.15 1.56 -6.04
C HIS A 96 -8.14 0.42 -5.97
N TYR A 97 -7.45 0.34 -4.87
CA TYR A 97 -6.55 -0.78 -4.57
C TYR A 97 -6.43 -1.00 -3.08
N TYR A 98 -6.10 -2.23 -2.72
CA TYR A 98 -5.71 -2.64 -1.39
C TYR A 98 -4.52 -3.58 -1.51
N TRP A 99 -3.50 -3.44 -0.67
CA TRP A 99 -2.33 -4.30 -0.73
C TRP A 99 -1.86 -4.78 0.64
N ILE A 100 -1.26 -5.94 0.63
CA ILE A 100 -0.58 -6.56 1.77
C ILE A 100 0.83 -6.94 1.32
N LEU A 101 1.82 -6.61 2.13
CA LEU A 101 3.19 -7.04 1.94
C LEU A 101 3.47 -8.22 2.86
N GLU A 102 3.83 -9.34 2.25
CA GLU A 102 4.26 -10.55 2.94
C GLU A 102 5.72 -10.86 2.62
N PHE A 103 6.34 -11.64 3.48
CA PHE A 103 7.69 -12.12 3.26
C PHE A 103 7.67 -13.65 3.27
N THR A 104 8.33 -14.26 2.28
CA THR A 104 8.57 -15.71 2.30
C THR A 104 9.50 -16.09 3.44
N ALA A 105 9.62 -17.40 3.72
CA ALA A 105 10.59 -17.90 4.69
C ALA A 105 12.05 -17.51 4.35
N ALA A 106 12.34 -17.28 3.07
CA ALA A 106 13.64 -16.79 2.59
C ALA A 106 13.79 -15.27 2.68
N GLY A 107 12.77 -14.55 3.20
CA GLY A 107 12.79 -13.09 3.32
C GLY A 107 12.46 -12.33 2.04
N THR A 108 11.99 -13.00 1.00
CA THR A 108 11.60 -12.36 -0.27
C THR A 108 10.24 -11.67 -0.10
N PRO A 109 10.08 -10.38 -0.41
CA PRO A 109 8.80 -9.70 -0.33
C PRO A 109 7.89 -10.12 -1.47
N HIS A 110 6.66 -10.42 -1.12
CA HIS A 110 5.52 -10.63 -2.00
C HIS A 110 4.48 -9.56 -1.70
N LEU A 111 4.17 -8.75 -2.68
CA LEU A 111 3.13 -7.76 -2.56
C LEU A 111 1.85 -8.29 -3.22
N HIS A 112 0.87 -8.62 -2.42
CA HIS A 112 -0.45 -9.01 -2.89
C HIS A 112 -1.31 -7.76 -2.99
N ILE A 113 -1.79 -7.46 -4.20
CA ILE A 113 -2.59 -6.27 -4.47
C ILE A 113 -3.92 -6.70 -5.04
N THR A 114 -5.01 -6.27 -4.42
CA THR A 114 -6.33 -6.27 -5.04
C THR A 114 -6.53 -4.93 -5.72
N VAL A 115 -6.88 -4.94 -6.99
CA VAL A 115 -7.15 -3.73 -7.78
C VAL A 115 -8.57 -3.76 -8.31
N TRP A 116 -9.24 -2.62 -8.32
CA TRP A 116 -10.53 -2.41 -8.94
C TRP A 116 -10.32 -1.54 -10.18
N MET A 117 -10.56 -2.14 -11.34
CA MET A 117 -10.45 -1.47 -12.63
C MET A 117 -11.82 -0.90 -13.04
N ALA A 118 -11.84 0.25 -13.71
CA ALA A 118 -13.08 0.86 -14.17
C ALA A 118 -13.89 -0.08 -15.07
N ASP A 119 -13.19 -0.78 -15.95
CA ASP A 119 -13.77 -1.71 -16.93
C ASP A 119 -13.07 -3.07 -16.85
N GLN A 120 -13.75 -4.11 -17.35
CA GLN A 120 -13.12 -5.41 -17.53
C GLN A 120 -12.12 -5.32 -18.69
N CYS A 121 -10.84 -5.36 -18.36
CA CYS A 121 -9.79 -5.29 -19.35
C CYS A 121 -8.58 -6.12 -18.93
N ASP A 122 -8.60 -7.41 -19.25
CA ASP A 122 -7.51 -8.34 -18.95
C ASP A 122 -6.18 -7.90 -19.58
N GLU A 123 -6.23 -7.27 -20.75
CA GLU A 123 -5.04 -6.74 -21.41
C GLU A 123 -4.39 -5.61 -20.59
N GLU A 124 -5.17 -4.71 -19.99
CA GLU A 124 -4.62 -3.66 -19.15
C GLU A 124 -3.97 -4.23 -17.89
N VAL A 125 -4.55 -5.27 -17.30
CA VAL A 125 -3.95 -5.97 -16.16
C VAL A 125 -2.64 -6.64 -16.55
N GLN A 126 -2.56 -7.29 -17.72
CA GLN A 126 -1.30 -7.82 -18.24
C GLN A 126 -0.25 -6.73 -18.44
N ARG A 127 -0.65 -5.56 -18.96
CA ARG A 127 0.24 -4.40 -19.08
C ARG A 127 0.73 -3.88 -17.73
N LEU A 128 -0.08 -3.99 -16.67
CA LEU A 128 0.35 -3.66 -15.31
C LEU A 128 1.43 -4.63 -14.80
N LEU A 129 1.30 -5.92 -15.07
CA LEU A 129 2.34 -6.91 -14.74
C LEU A 129 3.65 -6.61 -15.50
N LEU A 130 3.55 -6.34 -16.80
CA LEU A 130 4.71 -5.95 -17.62
C LEU A 130 5.34 -4.63 -17.14
N ALA A 131 4.53 -3.69 -16.64
CA ALA A 131 5.05 -2.45 -16.09
C ALA A 131 5.90 -2.68 -14.83
N TRP A 132 5.54 -3.65 -13.99
CA TRP A 132 6.36 -4.05 -12.84
C TRP A 132 7.70 -4.63 -13.28
N LEU A 133 7.70 -5.57 -14.21
CA LEU A 133 8.92 -6.15 -14.75
C LEU A 133 9.86 -5.07 -15.34
N ARG A 134 9.31 -4.11 -16.09
CA ARG A 134 10.09 -2.99 -16.64
C ARG A 134 10.67 -2.07 -15.57
N ILE A 135 9.98 -1.90 -14.42
CA ILE A 135 10.52 -1.14 -13.28
C ILE A 135 11.73 -1.87 -12.70
N LEU A 136 11.65 -3.19 -12.54
CA LEU A 136 12.74 -4.01 -12.04
C LEU A 136 13.94 -4.02 -13.01
N GLU A 137 13.69 -4.23 -14.30
CA GLU A 137 14.72 -4.20 -15.34
C GLU A 137 15.51 -2.88 -15.37
N ARG A 138 14.80 -1.76 -15.35
CA ARG A 138 15.42 -0.42 -15.34
C ARG A 138 16.20 -0.10 -14.07
N SER A 139 15.94 -0.84 -13.02
CA SER A 139 16.57 -0.64 -11.72
C SER A 139 17.83 -1.49 -11.54
N GLU A 140 18.31 -2.14 -12.61
CA GLU A 140 19.47 -3.05 -12.59
C GLU A 140 19.31 -4.24 -11.62
N VAL A 141 18.05 -4.57 -11.29
CA VAL A 141 17.73 -5.72 -10.44
C VAL A 141 17.94 -7.03 -11.21
N TYR A 142 17.88 -6.96 -12.54
CA TYR A 142 18.21 -8.04 -13.48
C TYR A 142 19.47 -7.68 -14.27
N GLY A 143 20.53 -7.34 -13.55
CA GLY A 143 21.83 -7.12 -14.17
C GLY A 143 22.56 -8.42 -14.50
#